data_0f6c3ba5efd7d2b29350195b58b533b9
#
_entry.id   0f6c3ba5efd7d2b29350195b58b533b9
#
_cell.length_a   1.000
_cell.length_b   1.000
_cell.length_c   1.000
_cell.angle_alpha   90.00
_cell.angle_beta   90.00
_cell.angle_gamma   90.00
#
_symmetry.space_group_name_H-M   'P 1'
#
loop_
_entity.id
_entity.type
_entity.pdbx_description
1 polymer ?
#
loop_
_entity_poly.entity_id
_entity_poly.type
_entity_poly.pdbx_seq_one_letter_code
_entity_poly.pdbx_strand_id
1 'polypeptide(L)'
;MNDSGIPVHQLPVHELSKRLENGELTSLELVENLLARIQKHDPLLGAFIDVYQEDARSTAGAVDMARASGHAIGPLHGIPVAVKDIIDIEGRITTGGSKVWKDRRSPFTATLVRK
;
A
#
# COMPACT_ATOMS: atom_id res chain seq x y z
N MET A 1 4.24 -4.32 19.61
CA MET A 1 3.54 -5.53 20.12
C MET A 1 2.07 -5.20 20.30
N ASN A 2 1.19 -5.95 19.66
CA ASN A 2 -0.24 -5.69 19.74
C ASN A 2 -0.78 -6.23 21.07
N ASP A 3 -1.33 -5.39 21.90
CA ASP A 3 -2.02 -5.77 23.14
C ASP A 3 -3.25 -6.69 22.92
N SER A 4 -3.75 -6.76 21.68
CA SER A 4 -4.92 -7.56 21.32
C SER A 4 -4.60 -8.96 20.77
N GLY A 5 -3.32 -9.31 20.59
CA GLY A 5 -2.92 -10.59 19.97
C GLY A 5 -3.36 -10.78 18.51
N ILE A 6 -4.04 -9.80 17.90
CA ILE A 6 -4.52 -9.87 16.52
C ILE A 6 -3.41 -9.38 15.59
N PRO A 7 -3.00 -10.17 14.57
CA PRO A 7 -2.02 -9.74 13.59
C PRO A 7 -2.46 -8.47 12.84
N VAL A 8 -1.52 -7.58 12.57
CA VAL A 8 -1.75 -6.27 11.93
C VAL A 8 -2.58 -6.38 10.63
N HIS A 9 -2.31 -7.40 9.82
CA HIS A 9 -3.02 -7.63 8.55
C HIS A 9 -4.48 -8.09 8.70
N GLN A 10 -4.93 -8.39 9.91
CA GLN A 10 -6.32 -8.75 10.20
C GLN A 10 -7.10 -7.60 10.84
N LEU A 11 -6.43 -6.51 11.14
CA LEU A 11 -7.08 -5.33 11.71
C LEU A 11 -7.87 -4.58 10.63
N PRO A 12 -9.04 -4.07 10.97
CA PRO A 12 -9.79 -3.20 10.05
C PRO A 12 -9.07 -1.85 9.88
N VAL A 13 -9.30 -1.19 8.74
CA VAL A 13 -8.61 0.05 8.36
C VAL A 13 -8.74 1.15 9.42
N HIS A 14 -9.91 1.31 10.04
CA HIS A 14 -10.11 2.33 11.08
C HIS A 14 -9.23 2.09 12.32
N GLU A 15 -8.97 0.85 12.67
CA GLU A 15 -8.08 0.50 13.78
C GLU A 15 -6.61 0.74 13.40
N LEU A 16 -6.24 0.42 12.16
CA LEU A 16 -4.90 0.75 11.63
C LEU A 16 -4.65 2.25 11.63
N SER A 17 -5.61 3.04 11.14
CA SER A 17 -5.53 4.51 11.15
C SER A 17 -5.32 5.05 12.56
N LYS A 18 -6.09 4.56 13.54
CA LYS A 18 -5.97 4.96 14.93
C LYS A 18 -4.59 4.66 15.52
N ARG A 19 -4.05 3.48 15.24
CA ARG A 19 -2.71 3.10 15.72
C ARG A 19 -1.60 3.91 15.06
N LEU A 20 -1.74 4.23 13.78
CA LEU A 20 -0.84 5.13 13.08
C LEU A 20 -0.90 6.55 13.67
N GLU A 21 -2.10 7.06 13.98
CA GLU A 21 -2.29 8.37 14.61
C GLU A 21 -1.67 8.45 16.01
N ASN A 22 -1.81 7.39 16.79
CA ASN A 22 -1.29 7.32 18.17
C ASN A 22 0.21 6.98 18.22
N GLY A 23 0.85 6.66 17.09
CA GLY A 23 2.25 6.25 17.06
C GLY A 23 2.50 4.82 17.59
N GLU A 24 1.44 4.02 17.72
CA GLU A 24 1.51 2.61 18.12
C GLU A 24 1.95 1.69 16.97
N LEU A 25 1.89 2.19 15.76
CA LEU A 25 2.27 1.52 14.52
C LEU A 25 2.84 2.56 13.57
N THR A 26 3.88 2.22 12.83
CA THR A 26 4.37 3.04 11.71
C THR A 26 3.85 2.52 10.37
N SER A 27 3.77 3.39 9.37
CA SER A 27 3.42 2.98 8.00
C SER A 27 4.45 2.01 7.44
N LEU A 28 5.73 2.21 7.75
CA LEU A 28 6.80 1.32 7.31
C LEU A 28 6.64 -0.09 7.91
N GLU A 29 6.36 -0.21 9.22
CA GLU A 29 6.09 -1.52 9.84
C GLU A 29 4.88 -2.22 9.22
N LEU A 30 3.81 -1.49 8.92
CA LEU A 30 2.64 -2.02 8.24
C LEU A 30 2.99 -2.54 6.83
N VAL A 31 3.72 -1.75 6.05
CA VAL A 31 4.17 -2.13 4.70
C VAL A 31 5.06 -3.36 4.75
N GLU A 32 6.05 -3.42 5.64
CA GLU A 32 6.94 -4.60 5.76
C GLU A 32 6.15 -5.86 6.13
N ASN A 33 5.20 -5.76 7.04
CA ASN A 33 4.33 -6.88 7.41
C ASN A 33 3.55 -7.41 6.20
N LEU A 34 2.96 -6.51 5.41
CA LEU A 34 2.19 -6.88 4.22
C LEU A 34 3.07 -7.43 3.09
N LEU A 35 4.25 -6.85 2.85
CA LEU A 35 5.21 -7.36 1.86
C LEU A 35 5.69 -8.77 2.22
N ALA A 36 6.00 -9.02 3.48
CA ALA A 36 6.37 -10.36 3.95
C ALA A 36 5.24 -11.39 3.72
N ARG A 37 3.98 -10.97 3.91
CA ARG A 37 2.82 -11.84 3.61
C ARG A 37 2.67 -12.10 2.11
N ILE A 38 2.81 -11.09 1.27
CA ILE A 38 2.80 -11.25 -0.19
C ILE A 38 3.89 -12.24 -0.59
N GLN A 39 5.12 -12.04 -0.14
CA GLN A 39 6.24 -12.92 -0.45
C GLN A 39 5.99 -14.37 -0.04
N LYS A 40 5.32 -14.59 1.10
CA LYS A 40 5.03 -15.93 1.62
C LYS A 40 3.90 -16.63 0.88
N HIS A 41 2.83 -15.91 0.51
CA HIS A 41 1.59 -16.51 0.04
C HIS A 41 1.32 -16.35 -1.44
N ASP A 42 1.81 -15.28 -2.07
CA ASP A 42 1.53 -14.99 -3.47
C ASP A 42 2.13 -15.98 -4.47
N PRO A 43 3.28 -16.65 -4.22
CA PRO A 43 3.74 -17.73 -5.08
C PRO A 43 2.71 -18.84 -5.31
N LEU A 44 1.83 -19.06 -4.34
CA LEU A 44 0.74 -20.03 -4.45
C LEU A 44 -0.56 -19.40 -4.99
N LEU A 45 -0.85 -18.15 -4.63
CA LEU A 45 -2.11 -17.49 -4.95
C LEU A 45 -2.10 -16.80 -6.31
N GLY A 46 -0.97 -16.23 -6.72
CA GLY A 46 -0.87 -15.43 -7.96
C GLY A 46 -1.79 -14.21 -7.98
N ALA A 47 -1.99 -13.58 -6.82
CA ALA A 47 -2.92 -12.46 -6.68
C ALA A 47 -2.34 -11.13 -7.18
N PHE A 48 -1.02 -10.97 -7.16
CA PHE A 48 -0.33 -9.77 -7.59
C PHE A 48 0.36 -9.97 -8.94
N ILE A 49 0.12 -9.06 -9.88
CA ILE A 49 0.85 -9.00 -11.16
C ILE A 49 2.21 -8.34 -10.92
N ASP A 50 2.24 -7.28 -10.13
CA ASP A 50 3.45 -6.56 -9.76
C ASP A 50 3.37 -6.06 -8.31
N VAL A 51 4.52 -5.98 -7.64
CA VAL A 51 4.64 -5.47 -6.27
C VAL A 51 5.75 -4.42 -6.23
N TYR A 52 5.37 -3.17 -6.07
CA TYR A 52 6.30 -2.02 -6.02
C TYR A 52 6.92 -1.88 -4.64
N GLN A 53 7.77 -2.84 -4.24
CA GLN A 53 8.29 -2.96 -2.88
C GLN A 53 9.11 -1.75 -2.44
N GLU A 54 10.06 -1.32 -3.26
CA GLU A 54 10.95 -0.19 -2.92
C GLU A 54 10.19 1.13 -2.86
N ASP A 55 9.27 1.35 -3.79
CA ASP A 55 8.41 2.53 -3.80
C ASP A 55 7.49 2.55 -2.56
N ALA A 56 6.89 1.41 -2.20
CA ALA A 56 6.05 1.29 -1.02
C ALA A 56 6.83 1.59 0.28
N ARG A 57 8.06 1.06 0.42
CA ARG A 57 8.93 1.33 1.56
C ARG A 57 9.33 2.80 1.66
N SER A 58 9.79 3.37 0.55
CA SER A 58 10.21 4.76 0.48
C SER A 58 9.05 5.71 0.81
N THR A 59 7.88 5.46 0.24
CA THR A 59 6.67 6.25 0.50
C THR A 59 6.22 6.12 1.96
N ALA A 60 6.23 4.90 2.51
CA ALA A 60 5.87 4.68 3.92
C ALA A 60 6.78 5.45 4.87
N GLY A 61 8.09 5.42 4.64
CA GLY A 61 9.04 6.21 5.44
C GLY A 61 8.79 7.71 5.35
N ALA A 62 8.51 8.23 4.15
CA ALA A 62 8.17 9.66 3.98
C ALA A 62 6.86 10.04 4.69
N VAL A 63 5.88 9.15 4.64
CA VAL A 63 4.59 9.31 5.35
C VAL A 63 4.77 9.35 6.85
N ASP A 64 5.61 8.48 7.41
CA ASP A 64 5.93 8.46 8.84
C ASP A 64 6.63 9.75 9.28
N MET A 65 7.57 10.25 8.47
CA MET A 65 8.22 11.53 8.70
C MET A 65 7.23 12.71 8.68
N ALA A 66 6.33 12.73 7.68
CA ALA A 66 5.30 13.76 7.58
C ALA A 66 4.37 13.75 8.80
N ARG A 67 3.96 12.58 9.26
CA ARG A 67 3.14 12.41 10.47
C ARG A 67 3.86 12.92 11.71
N ALA A 68 5.13 12.55 11.90
CA ALA A 68 5.94 13.01 13.02
C ALA A 68 6.10 14.54 13.04
N SER A 69 6.04 15.18 11.88
CA SER A 69 6.08 16.63 11.72
C SER A 69 4.71 17.32 11.77
N GLY A 70 3.64 16.58 12.06
CA GLY A 70 2.27 17.12 12.15
C GLY A 70 1.58 17.33 10.79
N HIS A 71 2.09 16.71 9.70
CA HIS A 71 1.57 16.88 8.34
C HIS A 71 0.80 15.65 7.83
N ALA A 72 0.15 14.91 8.70
CA ALA A 72 -0.73 13.80 8.29
C ALA A 72 -1.96 14.33 7.53
N ILE A 73 -2.30 13.68 6.41
CA ILE A 73 -3.40 14.10 5.53
C ILE A 73 -4.46 12.98 5.48
N GLY A 74 -5.59 13.24 6.14
CA GLY A 74 -6.75 12.37 6.08
C GLY A 74 -6.62 11.01 6.79
N PRO A 75 -7.72 10.26 6.87
CA PRO A 75 -7.80 9.03 7.65
C PRO A 75 -7.06 7.84 7.04
N LEU A 76 -6.72 7.90 5.75
CA LEU A 76 -5.99 6.83 5.05
C LEU A 76 -4.48 7.12 4.94
N HIS A 77 -4.00 8.20 5.54
CA HIS A 77 -2.58 8.56 5.51
C HIS A 77 -1.72 7.47 6.15
N GLY A 78 -0.89 6.83 5.34
CA GLY A 78 -0.01 5.74 5.76
C GLY A 78 -0.58 4.33 5.58
N ILE A 79 -1.79 4.20 5.03
CA ILE A 79 -2.40 2.91 4.70
C ILE A 79 -2.00 2.48 3.29
N PRO A 80 -1.28 1.36 3.11
CA PRO A 80 -0.97 0.84 1.79
C PRO A 80 -2.22 0.25 1.13
N VAL A 81 -2.30 0.37 -0.20
CA VAL A 81 -3.43 -0.13 -0.99
C VAL A 81 -2.96 -1.01 -2.13
N ALA A 82 -3.76 -2.03 -2.46
CA ALA A 82 -3.64 -2.79 -3.68
C ALA A 82 -4.56 -2.15 -4.75
N VAL A 83 -4.02 -1.96 -5.94
CA VAL A 83 -4.72 -1.33 -7.06
C VAL A 83 -4.96 -2.37 -8.14
N LYS A 84 -6.21 -2.49 -8.61
CA LYS A 84 -6.57 -3.41 -9.68
C LYS A 84 -5.91 -3.00 -11.00
N ASP A 85 -5.49 -3.99 -11.80
CA ASP A 85 -4.81 -3.80 -13.09
C ASP A 85 -5.71 -3.27 -14.23
N ILE A 86 -6.71 -2.49 -13.90
CA ILE A 86 -7.52 -1.66 -14.80
C ILE A 86 -7.48 -0.19 -14.41
N ILE A 87 -6.79 0.16 -13.33
CA ILE A 87 -6.71 1.50 -12.78
C ILE A 87 -5.35 2.08 -13.13
N ASP A 88 -5.33 3.16 -13.86
CA ASP A 88 -4.11 3.81 -14.33
C ASP A 88 -3.36 4.54 -13.23
N ILE A 89 -2.06 4.30 -13.16
CA ILE A 89 -1.09 5.07 -12.36
C ILE A 89 0.02 5.49 -13.30
N GLU A 90 0.28 6.79 -13.37
CA GLU A 90 1.27 7.37 -14.26
C GLU A 90 2.63 6.68 -14.14
N GLY A 91 3.20 6.31 -15.28
CA GLY A 91 4.49 5.63 -15.37
C GLY A 91 4.47 4.14 -15.04
N ARG A 92 3.36 3.60 -14.54
CA ARG A 92 3.20 2.16 -14.23
C ARG A 92 2.47 1.44 -15.35
N ILE A 93 2.67 0.12 -15.42
CA ILE A 93 2.03 -0.72 -16.43
C ILE A 93 0.61 -1.05 -15.97
N THR A 94 -0.36 -0.83 -16.88
CA THR A 94 -1.77 -1.21 -16.69
C THR A 94 -2.20 -2.05 -17.89
N THR A 95 -2.46 -3.33 -17.65
CA THR A 95 -2.71 -4.30 -18.73
C THR A 95 -4.17 -4.60 -18.98
N GLY A 96 -5.03 -4.39 -18.00
CA GLY A 96 -6.43 -4.80 -18.07
C GLY A 96 -6.61 -6.30 -18.31
N GLY A 97 -5.58 -7.11 -17.98
CA GLY A 97 -5.56 -8.55 -18.26
C GLY A 97 -5.29 -8.92 -19.73
N SER A 98 -4.94 -7.94 -20.57
CA SER A 98 -4.70 -8.15 -22.00
C SER A 98 -3.21 -8.26 -22.33
N LYS A 99 -2.82 -9.28 -23.10
CA LYS A 99 -1.46 -9.42 -23.63
C LYS A 99 -1.05 -8.29 -24.57
N VAL A 100 -2.03 -7.65 -25.22
CA VAL A 100 -1.80 -6.49 -26.09
C VAL A 100 -1.26 -5.30 -25.30
N TRP A 101 -1.68 -5.14 -24.05
CA TRP A 101 -1.32 -4.04 -23.16
C TRP A 101 -0.21 -4.37 -22.18
N LYS A 102 0.45 -5.52 -22.30
CA LYS A 102 1.44 -6.01 -21.33
C LYS A 102 2.57 -5.02 -21.00
N ASP A 103 2.91 -4.15 -21.94
CA ASP A 103 3.99 -3.16 -21.81
C ASP A 103 3.46 -1.71 -21.80
N ARG A 104 2.14 -1.54 -21.70
CA ARG A 104 1.51 -0.22 -21.72
C ARG A 104 1.75 0.52 -20.42
N ARG A 105 2.62 1.53 -20.46
CA ARG A 105 2.78 2.48 -19.35
C ARG A 105 1.71 3.57 -19.44
N SER A 106 0.99 3.78 -18.36
CA SER A 106 -0.03 4.83 -18.32
C SER A 106 0.60 6.21 -18.37
N PRO A 107 0.08 7.12 -19.20
CA PRO A 107 0.53 8.51 -19.25
C PRO A 107 -0.15 9.40 -18.18
N PHE A 108 -1.04 8.86 -17.37
CA PHE A 108 -1.77 9.61 -16.33
C PHE A 108 -2.14 8.71 -15.15
N THR A 109 -2.48 9.35 -14.04
CA THR A 109 -3.02 8.69 -12.85
C THR A 109 -4.54 8.91 -12.77
N ALA A 110 -5.29 7.83 -12.58
CA ALA A 110 -6.74 7.88 -12.42
C ALA A 110 -7.15 8.77 -11.24
N THR A 111 -8.27 9.46 -11.38
CA THR A 111 -8.77 10.41 -10.36
C THR A 111 -8.94 9.75 -8.98
N LEU A 112 -9.38 8.52 -8.96
CA LEU A 112 -9.58 7.77 -7.72
C LEU A 112 -8.26 7.51 -6.95
N VAL A 113 -7.11 7.45 -7.64
CA VAL A 113 -5.80 7.27 -7.01
C VAL A 113 -5.21 8.60 -6.53
N ARG A 114 -5.58 9.71 -7.18
CA ARG A 114 -5.10 11.06 -6.81
C ARG A 114 -5.77 11.61 -5.56
N LYS A 115 -6.95 11.14 -5.22
CA LYS A 115 -7.77 11.64 -4.10
C LYS A 115 -7.55 10.85 -2.82
#